data_629f524a71c7f0aed37a8c49d662ef51
#
_entry.id   629f524a71c7f0aed37a8c49d662ef51
#
_cell.length_a   1.000
_cell.length_b   1.000
_cell.length_c   1.000
_cell.angle_alpha   90.00
_cell.angle_beta   90.00
_cell.angle_gamma   90.00
#
_symmetry.space_group_name_H-M   'P 1'
#
loop_
_entity.id
_entity.type
_entity.pdbx_description
1 polymer ?
#
loop_
_entity_poly.entity_id
_entity_poly.type
_entity_poly.pdbx_seq_one_letter_code
_entity_poly.pdbx_strand_id
1 'polypeptide(L)'
;LHPRVRRQRQMCIRDRFTECARVNQKIYLFIDEYDHFTNTILSDVDSLNRYTDETHKEGYLRAFFNKIKSGTDSSIKRCFITGVSPVTMDDLTSGFNIGTNYSLSSEFNELMGFTESEVREMLTYYSNTGHFNHTIDELIEIMKPWYDNYCFAQECYGRTTMYNSNMVLYFVKNYIRYGEIPKDMVEDNIRIDYEKLRMLIRKDKEFAHDASIIQTLVSQGYITGEVKKGFPAASIIDPDNFISLLYYFGMLTISGTHEGKCKLTIPNQVVREQLYTYLLNTYNEANLSFSNYEKNELSSSLAYRGTWKAYFDYIADCLKRYASQRDKQKGEFFVHGFTLAMTAQNRFYRPISEADTQEGYADIFLSPLLDIYPDMKHSYIIELKYAKYKDPENRVDELRLEGIAQTNRYADTDTVKNAIGTTQLHKIVVVYKGMEMRVCEEV
;
A
#
# COMPACT_ATOMS: atom_id res chain seq x y z
N LEU A 1 -0.76 -28.93 -19.73
CA LEU A 1 0.25 -29.86 -20.24
C LEU A 1 -0.39 -31.24 -20.48
N HIS A 2 -0.08 -31.87 -21.61
CA HIS A 2 -0.59 -33.22 -21.95
C HIS A 2 -0.20 -34.24 -20.87
N PRO A 3 -1.06 -35.18 -20.45
CA PRO A 3 -0.80 -36.14 -19.36
C PRO A 3 0.51 -36.94 -19.50
N ARG A 4 0.95 -37.26 -20.72
CA ARG A 4 2.23 -37.93 -20.99
C ARG A 4 3.44 -37.05 -20.58
N VAL A 5 3.37 -35.74 -20.85
CA VAL A 5 4.46 -34.80 -20.53
C VAL A 5 4.53 -34.61 -19.02
N ARG A 6 3.40 -34.57 -18.32
CA ARG A 6 3.34 -34.50 -16.84
C ARG A 6 4.01 -35.72 -16.21
N ARG A 7 3.68 -36.96 -16.66
CA ARG A 7 4.29 -38.20 -16.18
C ARG A 7 5.78 -38.23 -16.45
N GLN A 8 6.24 -37.84 -17.63
CA GLN A 8 7.65 -37.83 -17.99
C GLN A 8 8.47 -36.88 -17.11
N ARG A 9 7.97 -35.68 -16.81
CA ARG A 9 8.64 -34.73 -15.90
C ARG A 9 8.71 -35.26 -14.47
N GLN A 10 7.66 -35.88 -13.97
CA GLN A 10 7.68 -36.52 -12.65
C GLN A 10 8.66 -37.66 -12.55
N MET A 11 8.81 -38.46 -13.61
CA MET A 11 9.84 -39.50 -13.68
C MET A 11 11.26 -38.89 -13.65
N CYS A 12 11.52 -37.85 -14.43
CA CYS A 12 12.84 -37.19 -14.44
C CYS A 12 13.25 -36.63 -13.07
N ILE A 13 12.33 -36.05 -12.31
CA ILE A 13 12.61 -35.56 -10.94
C ILE A 13 12.93 -36.73 -9.99
N ARG A 14 12.13 -37.78 -10.05
CA ARG A 14 12.36 -38.99 -9.24
C ARG A 14 13.69 -39.67 -9.58
N ASP A 15 14.02 -39.80 -10.85
CA ASP A 15 15.27 -40.41 -11.30
C ASP A 15 16.48 -39.61 -10.82
N ARG A 16 16.42 -38.28 -10.85
CA ARG A 16 17.47 -37.41 -10.29
C ARG A 16 17.64 -37.61 -8.79
N PHE A 17 16.56 -37.64 -8.01
CA PHE A 17 16.64 -37.89 -6.57
C PHE A 17 17.23 -39.27 -6.28
N THR A 18 16.84 -40.30 -7.02
CA THR A 18 17.34 -41.65 -6.89
C THR A 18 18.84 -41.72 -7.23
N GLU A 19 19.24 -41.06 -8.33
CA GLU A 19 20.65 -41.04 -8.73
C GLU A 19 21.56 -40.29 -7.73
N CYS A 20 21.09 -39.12 -7.24
CA CYS A 20 21.80 -38.38 -6.20
C CYS A 20 21.93 -39.22 -4.90
N ALA A 21 20.92 -39.94 -4.52
CA ALA A 21 20.96 -40.84 -3.37
C ALA A 21 21.96 -41.99 -3.61
N ARG A 22 21.98 -42.58 -4.82
CA ARG A 22 22.88 -43.67 -5.20
C ARG A 22 24.35 -43.26 -5.12
N VAL A 23 24.67 -42.03 -5.55
CA VAL A 23 26.06 -41.52 -5.51
C VAL A 23 26.38 -40.73 -4.21
N ASN A 24 25.51 -40.79 -3.22
CA ASN A 24 25.62 -40.11 -1.93
C ASN A 24 25.79 -38.58 -2.05
N GLN A 25 25.24 -37.99 -3.09
CA GLN A 25 25.19 -36.54 -3.27
C GLN A 25 23.91 -35.96 -2.67
N LYS A 26 24.02 -34.77 -2.07
CA LYS A 26 22.90 -34.08 -1.46
C LYS A 26 22.52 -32.86 -2.28
N ILE A 27 21.20 -32.62 -2.39
CA ILE A 27 20.59 -31.52 -3.12
C ILE A 27 20.18 -30.43 -2.13
N TYR A 28 20.52 -29.17 -2.44
CA TYR A 28 19.90 -27.99 -1.87
C TYR A 28 18.89 -27.49 -2.89
N LEU A 29 17.61 -27.46 -2.50
CA LEU A 29 16.51 -27.10 -3.40
C LEU A 29 16.02 -25.68 -3.06
N PHE A 30 16.00 -24.81 -4.06
CA PHE A 30 15.43 -23.48 -3.98
C PHE A 30 14.20 -23.42 -4.89
N ILE A 31 13.07 -22.99 -4.32
CA ILE A 31 11.80 -22.78 -5.04
C ILE A 31 11.42 -21.34 -4.85
N ASP A 32 11.51 -20.57 -5.91
CA ASP A 32 11.10 -19.18 -5.93
C ASP A 32 9.71 -19.05 -6.55
N GLU A 33 8.94 -18.06 -6.11
CA GLU A 33 7.57 -17.79 -6.59
C GLU A 33 6.67 -19.05 -6.57
N TYR A 34 6.71 -19.83 -5.48
CA TYR A 34 5.93 -21.07 -5.36
C TYR A 34 4.42 -20.84 -5.56
N ASP A 35 3.96 -19.63 -5.34
CA ASP A 35 2.57 -19.16 -5.40
C ASP A 35 2.20 -18.47 -6.72
N HIS A 36 3.11 -18.40 -7.70
CA HIS A 36 2.88 -17.75 -8.99
C HIS A 36 1.60 -18.28 -9.67
N PHE A 37 1.40 -19.60 -9.63
CA PHE A 37 0.21 -20.23 -10.18
C PHE A 37 -1.07 -19.79 -9.44
N THR A 38 -1.04 -19.71 -8.12
CA THR A 38 -2.17 -19.26 -7.29
C THR A 38 -2.50 -17.81 -7.56
N ASN A 39 -1.50 -16.95 -7.64
CA ASN A 39 -1.67 -15.53 -7.91
C ASN A 39 -2.32 -15.30 -9.29
N THR A 40 -1.96 -16.10 -10.28
CA THR A 40 -2.59 -16.05 -11.63
C THR A 40 -4.05 -16.49 -11.59
N ILE A 41 -4.38 -17.51 -10.77
CA ILE A 41 -5.76 -18.00 -10.66
C ILE A 41 -6.63 -17.09 -9.79
N LEU A 42 -6.07 -16.49 -8.75
CA LEU A 42 -6.79 -15.54 -7.91
C LEU A 42 -7.17 -14.26 -8.66
N SER A 43 -6.52 -13.98 -9.79
CA SER A 43 -6.88 -12.85 -10.66
C SER A 43 -8.13 -13.09 -11.52
N ASP A 44 -8.67 -14.34 -11.58
CA ASP A 44 -9.83 -14.69 -12.37
C ASP A 44 -10.87 -15.43 -11.49
N VAL A 45 -12.07 -14.86 -11.37
CA VAL A 45 -13.17 -15.36 -10.51
C VAL A 45 -13.63 -16.77 -10.95
N ASP A 46 -13.58 -17.09 -12.25
CA ASP A 46 -13.97 -18.40 -12.78
C ASP A 46 -12.91 -19.50 -12.55
N SER A 47 -11.74 -19.12 -12.06
CA SER A 47 -10.59 -20.00 -11.90
C SER A 47 -10.51 -20.72 -10.55
N LEU A 48 -11.40 -20.40 -9.59
CA LEU A 48 -11.36 -21.02 -8.25
C LEU A 48 -11.54 -22.55 -8.32
N ASN A 49 -12.39 -23.03 -9.23
CA ASN A 49 -12.59 -24.48 -9.47
C ASN A 49 -11.31 -25.13 -10.04
N ARG A 50 -10.62 -24.42 -10.94
CA ARG A 50 -9.35 -24.87 -11.52
C ARG A 50 -8.23 -24.91 -10.49
N TYR A 51 -8.22 -23.94 -9.57
CA TYR A 51 -7.30 -23.91 -8.44
C TYR A 51 -7.49 -25.13 -7.52
N THR A 52 -8.74 -25.41 -7.15
CA THR A 52 -9.09 -26.56 -6.31
C THR A 52 -8.67 -27.89 -6.95
N ASP A 53 -8.83 -28.04 -8.27
CA ASP A 53 -8.42 -29.24 -8.99
C ASP A 53 -6.89 -29.44 -9.01
N GLU A 54 -6.10 -28.36 -9.07
CA GLU A 54 -4.61 -28.45 -9.12
C GLU A 54 -3.96 -28.54 -7.73
N THR A 55 -4.61 -28.02 -6.69
CA THR A 55 -4.09 -28.04 -5.30
C THR A 55 -4.62 -29.20 -4.45
N HIS A 56 -5.80 -29.73 -4.79
CA HIS A 56 -6.45 -30.82 -4.08
C HIS A 56 -6.39 -32.16 -4.84
N LYS A 57 -6.73 -33.24 -4.20
CA LYS A 57 -6.77 -34.62 -4.76
C LYS A 57 -5.44 -35.02 -5.44
N GLU A 58 -5.47 -35.30 -6.74
CA GLU A 58 -4.33 -35.70 -7.56
C GLU A 58 -3.77 -34.52 -8.39
N GLY A 59 -3.99 -33.29 -7.98
CA GLY A 59 -3.51 -32.09 -8.67
C GLY A 59 -1.98 -32.07 -8.82
N TYR A 60 -1.53 -31.42 -9.89
CA TYR A 60 -0.10 -31.39 -10.26
C TYR A 60 0.77 -30.75 -9.17
N LEU A 61 0.35 -29.64 -8.58
CA LEU A 61 1.12 -28.94 -7.53
C LEU A 61 1.26 -29.83 -6.31
N ARG A 62 0.19 -30.45 -5.85
CA ARG A 62 0.23 -31.39 -4.72
C ARG A 62 1.17 -32.57 -5.00
N ALA A 63 1.08 -33.15 -6.20
CA ALA A 63 1.97 -34.22 -6.61
C ALA A 63 3.43 -33.81 -6.65
N PHE A 64 3.73 -32.58 -7.09
CA PHE A 64 5.06 -31.99 -7.10
C PHE A 64 5.63 -31.85 -5.68
N PHE A 65 4.90 -31.21 -4.76
CA PHE A 65 5.34 -31.03 -3.39
C PHE A 65 5.45 -32.35 -2.60
N ASN A 66 4.59 -33.34 -2.88
CA ASN A 66 4.73 -34.68 -2.34
C ASN A 66 6.04 -35.37 -2.80
N LYS A 67 6.49 -35.13 -4.03
CA LYS A 67 7.79 -35.63 -4.51
C LYS A 67 8.95 -34.96 -3.81
N ILE A 68 8.88 -33.66 -3.58
CA ILE A 68 9.90 -32.94 -2.79
C ILE A 68 9.96 -33.52 -1.38
N LYS A 69 8.82 -33.70 -0.72
CA LYS A 69 8.74 -34.32 0.60
C LYS A 69 9.43 -35.69 0.63
N SER A 70 9.11 -36.57 -0.32
CA SER A 70 9.79 -37.87 -0.42
C SER A 70 11.30 -37.74 -0.70
N GLY A 71 11.72 -36.68 -1.37
CA GLY A 71 13.14 -36.38 -1.61
C GLY A 71 13.91 -35.98 -0.36
N THR A 72 13.25 -35.38 0.64
CA THR A 72 13.89 -34.98 1.90
C THR A 72 14.32 -36.18 2.77
N ASP A 73 13.67 -37.33 2.58
CA ASP A 73 14.03 -38.56 3.28
C ASP A 73 15.33 -39.19 2.70
N SER A 74 15.76 -38.79 1.50
CA SER A 74 16.86 -39.45 0.78
C SER A 74 17.95 -38.50 0.27
N SER A 75 17.62 -37.67 -0.67
CA SER A 75 18.58 -36.87 -1.45
C SER A 75 18.55 -35.36 -1.18
N ILE A 76 17.42 -34.78 -0.77
CA ILE A 76 17.32 -33.36 -0.48
C ILE A 76 17.78 -33.11 0.97
N LYS A 77 18.84 -32.31 1.14
CA LYS A 77 19.37 -31.94 2.45
C LYS A 77 18.66 -30.72 3.05
N ARG A 78 18.33 -29.73 2.22
CA ARG A 78 17.62 -28.52 2.59
C ARG A 78 16.72 -28.09 1.44
N CYS A 79 15.58 -27.50 1.79
CA CYS A 79 14.68 -26.86 0.85
C CYS A 79 14.40 -25.46 1.35
N PHE A 80 14.54 -24.46 0.48
CA PHE A 80 14.18 -23.07 0.75
C PHE A 80 13.13 -22.66 -0.27
N ILE A 81 12.00 -22.11 0.23
CA ILE A 81 10.83 -21.80 -0.58
C ILE A 81 10.49 -20.34 -0.34
N THR A 82 10.35 -19.57 -1.42
CA THR A 82 9.91 -18.17 -1.39
C THR A 82 8.66 -17.96 -2.22
N GLY A 83 7.87 -16.97 -1.85
CA GLY A 83 6.65 -16.54 -2.54
C GLY A 83 6.02 -15.37 -1.83
N VAL A 84 4.97 -14.80 -2.42
CA VAL A 84 4.26 -13.63 -1.90
C VAL A 84 3.05 -14.03 -1.08
N SER A 85 2.20 -14.93 -1.60
CA SER A 85 0.92 -15.27 -0.98
C SER A 85 1.01 -16.52 -0.10
N PRO A 86 0.52 -16.50 1.14
CA PRO A 86 0.51 -17.67 2.02
C PRO A 86 -0.59 -18.69 1.66
N VAL A 87 -1.50 -18.33 0.76
CA VAL A 87 -2.70 -19.11 0.42
C VAL A 87 -2.36 -20.49 -0.11
N THR A 88 -1.44 -20.57 -1.06
CA THR A 88 -1.06 -21.84 -1.73
C THR A 88 -0.47 -22.86 -0.74
N MET A 89 0.33 -22.40 0.21
CA MET A 89 0.97 -23.32 1.16
C MET A 89 -0.04 -23.98 2.08
N ASP A 90 -1.07 -23.29 2.54
CA ASP A 90 -2.10 -23.86 3.38
C ASP A 90 -2.88 -24.97 2.65
N ASP A 91 -3.28 -24.71 1.41
CA ASP A 91 -3.99 -25.72 0.59
C ASP A 91 -3.11 -26.92 0.22
N LEU A 92 -1.79 -26.74 0.16
CA LEU A 92 -0.82 -27.81 -0.12
C LEU A 92 -0.35 -28.56 1.14
N THR A 93 -0.46 -27.95 2.33
CA THR A 93 0.16 -28.46 3.58
C THR A 93 -0.43 -29.75 4.08
N SER A 94 -1.63 -30.16 3.67
CA SER A 94 -2.13 -31.50 3.98
C SER A 94 -1.20 -32.63 3.45
N GLY A 95 -0.26 -32.30 2.56
CA GLY A 95 0.78 -33.17 2.02
C GLY A 95 2.22 -32.73 2.28
N PHE A 96 2.48 -31.45 2.58
CA PHE A 96 3.82 -30.85 2.70
C PHE A 96 4.02 -30.17 4.06
N ASN A 97 3.98 -30.90 5.13
CA ASN A 97 4.11 -30.41 6.52
C ASN A 97 5.55 -30.48 7.07
N ILE A 98 6.56 -30.35 6.23
CA ILE A 98 7.98 -30.47 6.60
C ILE A 98 8.71 -29.12 6.70
N GLY A 99 8.08 -28.03 6.25
CA GLY A 99 8.65 -26.70 6.27
C GLY A 99 8.30 -25.91 7.54
N THR A 100 9.21 -25.04 7.98
CA THR A 100 8.93 -24.01 8.98
C THR A 100 8.67 -22.70 8.27
N ASN A 101 7.56 -22.04 8.60
CA ASN A 101 7.23 -20.74 8.05
C ASN A 101 7.88 -19.63 8.88
N TYR A 102 8.81 -18.90 8.29
CA TYR A 102 9.56 -17.80 8.89
C TYR A 102 9.06 -16.40 8.50
N SER A 103 7.96 -16.28 7.74
CA SER A 103 7.50 -15.01 7.17
C SER A 103 7.26 -13.90 8.21
N LEU A 104 6.91 -14.25 9.45
CA LEU A 104 6.65 -13.32 10.55
C LEU A 104 7.68 -13.48 11.68
N SER A 105 8.83 -14.08 11.40
CA SER A 105 9.88 -14.29 12.41
C SER A 105 10.78 -13.07 12.52
N SER A 106 11.03 -12.61 13.74
CA SER A 106 11.91 -11.48 14.01
C SER A 106 13.34 -11.69 13.51
N GLU A 107 13.81 -12.93 13.47
CA GLU A 107 15.13 -13.30 12.95
C GLU A 107 15.30 -12.99 11.46
N PHE A 108 14.21 -12.88 10.71
CA PHE A 108 14.20 -12.65 9.27
C PHE A 108 13.56 -11.31 8.87
N ASN A 109 13.31 -10.42 9.82
CA ASN A 109 12.72 -9.10 9.54
C ASN A 109 13.57 -8.29 8.53
N GLU A 110 14.88 -8.45 8.55
CA GLU A 110 15.82 -7.72 7.69
C GLU A 110 16.27 -8.54 6.45
N LEU A 111 15.59 -9.66 6.16
CA LEU A 111 15.93 -10.49 5.00
C LEU A 111 15.52 -9.86 3.67
N MET A 112 14.44 -9.08 3.67
CA MET A 112 13.85 -8.46 2.48
C MET A 112 13.90 -6.94 2.61
N GLY A 113 14.32 -6.27 1.53
CA GLY A 113 14.49 -4.82 1.52
C GLY A 113 15.92 -4.40 1.88
N PHE A 114 16.10 -3.11 2.18
CA PHE A 114 17.34 -2.53 2.70
C PHE A 114 17.10 -1.83 4.02
N THR A 115 18.02 -1.96 4.95
CA THR A 115 18.10 -1.10 6.14
C THR A 115 18.56 0.31 5.74
N GLU A 116 18.28 1.33 6.56
CA GLU A 116 18.79 2.68 6.33
C GLU A 116 20.33 2.69 6.24
N SER A 117 21.02 1.86 7.05
CA SER A 117 22.49 1.73 7.02
C SER A 117 22.99 1.26 5.66
N GLU A 118 22.34 0.26 5.05
CA GLU A 118 22.71 -0.25 3.74
C GLU A 118 22.44 0.75 2.62
N VAL A 119 21.33 1.50 2.71
CA VAL A 119 21.04 2.60 1.77
C VAL A 119 22.10 3.69 1.87
N ARG A 120 22.51 4.08 3.09
CA ARG A 120 23.60 5.05 3.34
C ARG A 120 24.94 4.57 2.78
N GLU A 121 25.28 3.31 2.98
CA GLU A 121 26.49 2.73 2.41
C GLU A 121 26.49 2.77 0.89
N MET A 122 25.37 2.40 0.27
CA MET A 122 25.18 2.47 -1.18
C MET A 122 25.34 3.90 -1.71
N LEU A 123 24.68 4.88 -1.11
CA LEU A 123 24.80 6.30 -1.48
C LEU A 123 26.23 6.80 -1.30
N THR A 124 26.90 6.42 -0.21
CA THR A 124 28.30 6.78 0.05
C THR A 124 29.24 6.23 -1.01
N TYR A 125 29.05 4.96 -1.41
CA TYR A 125 29.84 4.36 -2.47
C TYR A 125 29.72 5.14 -3.79
N TYR A 126 28.51 5.48 -4.19
CA TYR A 126 28.28 6.19 -5.44
C TYR A 126 28.64 7.69 -5.38
N SER A 127 28.56 8.34 -4.23
CA SER A 127 28.96 9.74 -4.06
C SER A 127 30.47 9.95 -4.34
N ASN A 128 31.29 8.93 -4.10
CA ASN A 128 32.71 8.94 -4.39
C ASN A 128 33.02 8.79 -5.89
N THR A 129 32.07 8.36 -6.71
CA THR A 129 32.27 8.06 -8.14
C THR A 129 31.47 8.96 -9.06
N GLY A 130 30.51 9.74 -8.55
CA GLY A 130 29.59 10.57 -9.31
C GLY A 130 29.47 12.01 -8.81
N HIS A 131 28.69 12.81 -9.54
CA HIS A 131 28.35 14.16 -9.12
C HIS A 131 27.07 14.14 -8.27
N PHE A 132 27.23 14.28 -6.96
CA PHE A 132 26.15 14.40 -6.01
C PHE A 132 25.94 15.88 -5.64
N ASN A 133 24.74 16.40 -5.89
CA ASN A 133 24.35 17.77 -5.56
C ASN A 133 23.74 17.91 -4.17
N HIS A 134 23.42 16.77 -3.53
CA HIS A 134 22.82 16.68 -2.22
C HIS A 134 23.72 15.86 -1.29
N THR A 135 23.65 16.12 0.00
CA THR A 135 24.27 15.30 1.03
C THR A 135 23.53 13.96 1.15
N ILE A 136 24.19 12.97 1.72
CA ILE A 136 23.56 11.65 1.98
C ILE A 136 22.36 11.79 2.91
N ASP A 137 22.44 12.68 3.92
CA ASP A 137 21.35 12.92 4.84
C ASP A 137 20.12 13.52 4.13
N GLU A 138 20.31 14.50 3.27
CA GLU A 138 19.22 15.05 2.46
C GLU A 138 18.57 13.98 1.58
N LEU A 139 19.36 13.13 0.92
CA LEU A 139 18.82 12.06 0.09
C LEU A 139 18.03 11.02 0.91
N ILE A 140 18.50 10.68 2.11
CA ILE A 140 17.79 9.78 3.01
C ILE A 140 16.45 10.39 3.45
N GLU A 141 16.43 11.66 3.85
CA GLU A 141 15.19 12.34 4.26
C GLU A 141 14.18 12.42 3.12
N ILE A 142 14.64 12.62 1.87
CA ILE A 142 13.79 12.60 0.68
C ILE A 142 13.24 11.19 0.40
N MET A 143 14.07 10.16 0.50
CA MET A 143 13.68 8.78 0.17
C MET A 143 12.79 8.14 1.23
N LYS A 144 13.00 8.46 2.51
CA LYS A 144 12.35 7.82 3.65
C LYS A 144 10.84 7.78 3.58
N PRO A 145 10.10 8.89 3.37
CA PRO A 145 8.65 8.87 3.28
C PRO A 145 8.11 8.08 2.07
N TRP A 146 8.94 7.87 1.05
CA TRP A 146 8.55 7.19 -0.18
C TRP A 146 8.79 5.69 -0.15
N TYR A 147 9.88 5.22 0.49
CA TYR A 147 10.35 3.84 0.29
C TYR A 147 10.55 3.05 1.57
N ASP A 148 10.64 3.71 2.73
CA ASP A 148 10.87 3.10 4.03
C ASP A 148 9.58 2.60 4.69
N ASN A 149 9.72 2.21 5.95
CA ASN A 149 8.65 1.92 6.90
C ASN A 149 8.05 0.50 6.82
N TYR A 150 8.69 -0.44 6.11
CA TYR A 150 8.28 -1.83 6.21
C TYR A 150 8.79 -2.48 7.50
N CYS A 151 7.90 -3.15 8.22
CA CYS A 151 8.20 -3.98 9.39
C CYS A 151 7.48 -5.32 9.22
N PHE A 152 8.23 -6.42 9.23
CA PHE A 152 7.72 -7.75 8.92
C PHE A 152 7.49 -8.64 10.15
N ALA A 153 7.93 -8.22 11.33
CA ALA A 153 7.71 -8.94 12.57
C ALA A 153 7.28 -7.96 13.67
N GLN A 154 6.27 -8.35 14.46
CA GLN A 154 5.70 -7.47 15.48
C GLN A 154 6.73 -7.10 16.57
N GLU A 155 7.64 -8.01 16.89
CA GLU A 155 8.71 -7.80 17.88
C GLU A 155 9.78 -6.81 17.39
N CYS A 156 9.83 -6.55 16.09
CA CYS A 156 10.79 -5.62 15.46
C CYS A 156 10.25 -4.20 15.33
N TYR A 157 8.96 -4.00 15.60
CA TYR A 157 8.37 -2.66 15.54
C TYR A 157 9.09 -1.68 16.48
N GLY A 158 9.39 -0.48 15.94
CA GLY A 158 10.12 0.56 16.66
C GLY A 158 11.63 0.35 16.79
N ARG A 159 12.19 -0.68 16.13
CA ARG A 159 13.64 -0.94 16.09
C ARG A 159 14.22 -0.67 14.70
N THR A 160 13.85 -1.45 13.72
CA THR A 160 14.36 -1.35 12.35
C THR A 160 13.21 -1.41 11.37
N THR A 161 13.18 -0.46 10.44
CA THR A 161 12.30 -0.47 9.27
C THR A 161 13.12 -0.76 8.01
N MET A 162 12.43 -1.27 7.00
CA MET A 162 13.06 -1.69 5.76
C MET A 162 12.58 -0.84 4.60
N TYR A 163 13.53 -0.41 3.78
CA TYR A 163 13.27 0.27 2.51
C TYR A 163 12.93 -0.75 1.43
N ASN A 164 12.00 -0.39 0.54
CA ASN A 164 11.74 -1.18 -0.66
C ASN A 164 12.97 -1.16 -1.59
N SER A 165 13.61 -2.31 -1.77
CA SER A 165 14.86 -2.43 -2.52
C SER A 165 14.75 -1.98 -3.97
N ASN A 166 13.67 -2.32 -4.67
CA ASN A 166 13.47 -1.93 -6.07
C ASN A 166 13.34 -0.41 -6.23
N MET A 167 12.61 0.24 -5.32
CA MET A 167 12.43 1.69 -5.34
C MET A 167 13.72 2.44 -4.99
N VAL A 168 14.49 1.94 -4.02
CA VAL A 168 15.82 2.48 -3.70
C VAL A 168 16.74 2.40 -4.93
N LEU A 169 16.80 1.23 -5.56
CA LEU A 169 17.64 1.04 -6.75
C LEU A 169 17.19 1.92 -7.92
N TYR A 170 15.89 2.11 -8.10
CA TYR A 170 15.34 3.05 -9.09
C TYR A 170 15.80 4.48 -8.82
N PHE A 171 15.64 4.95 -7.59
CA PHE A 171 16.04 6.30 -7.18
C PHE A 171 17.54 6.52 -7.40
N VAL A 172 18.37 5.63 -6.84
CA VAL A 172 19.84 5.72 -6.92
C VAL A 172 20.32 5.71 -8.38
N LYS A 173 19.76 4.82 -9.21
CA LYS A 173 20.09 4.74 -10.64
C LYS A 173 19.78 6.04 -11.39
N ASN A 174 18.61 6.64 -11.12
CA ASN A 174 18.23 7.89 -11.76
C ASN A 174 19.07 9.06 -11.24
N TYR A 175 19.28 9.13 -9.94
CA TYR A 175 20.08 10.18 -9.31
C TYR A 175 21.53 10.19 -9.80
N ILE A 176 22.18 9.02 -9.89
CA ILE A 176 23.54 8.90 -10.44
C ILE A 176 23.59 9.37 -11.90
N ARG A 177 22.56 9.05 -12.67
CA ARG A 177 22.53 9.36 -14.11
C ARG A 177 22.32 10.83 -14.42
N TYR A 178 21.49 11.51 -13.65
CA TYR A 178 21.03 12.88 -13.96
C TYR A 178 21.53 13.92 -12.97
N GLY A 179 22.00 13.54 -11.78
CA GLY A 179 22.38 14.45 -10.69
C GLY A 179 21.21 15.15 -10.02
N GLU A 180 19.98 14.75 -10.34
CA GLU A 180 18.75 15.39 -9.88
C GLU A 180 17.80 14.35 -9.27
N ILE A 181 16.96 14.79 -8.33
CA ILE A 181 15.91 13.98 -7.74
C ILE A 181 14.90 13.60 -8.84
N PRO A 182 14.51 12.30 -8.95
CA PRO A 182 13.51 11.88 -9.91
C PRO A 182 12.19 12.64 -9.71
N LYS A 183 11.62 13.21 -10.76
CA LYS A 183 10.31 13.88 -10.71
C LYS A 183 9.18 12.90 -10.39
N ASP A 184 9.31 11.67 -10.89
CA ASP A 184 8.43 10.54 -10.55
C ASP A 184 9.18 9.64 -9.59
N MET A 185 8.73 9.58 -8.34
CA MET A 185 9.35 8.76 -7.31
C MET A 185 9.02 7.27 -7.44
N VAL A 186 8.19 6.90 -8.43
CA VAL A 186 7.74 5.53 -8.69
C VAL A 186 8.07 5.14 -10.13
N GLU A 187 8.78 4.04 -10.31
CA GLU A 187 9.02 3.47 -11.64
C GLU A 187 7.75 2.80 -12.17
N ASP A 188 7.36 3.11 -13.42
CA ASP A 188 6.13 2.58 -14.03
C ASP A 188 6.09 1.05 -14.10
N ASN A 189 7.24 0.40 -14.26
CA ASN A 189 7.36 -1.06 -14.32
C ASN A 189 7.28 -1.75 -12.94
N ILE A 190 7.47 -0.99 -11.86
CA ILE A 190 7.45 -1.50 -10.47
C ILE A 190 6.09 -1.23 -9.81
N ARG A 191 5.16 -0.63 -10.54
CA ARG A 191 3.79 -0.52 -10.07
C ARG A 191 3.27 -1.92 -9.77
N ILE A 192 2.75 -2.09 -8.56
CA ILE A 192 2.12 -3.34 -8.13
C ILE A 192 1.22 -3.81 -9.25
N ASP A 193 1.22 -5.11 -9.49
CA ASP A 193 0.33 -5.75 -10.46
C ASP A 193 -1.11 -5.27 -10.23
N TYR A 194 -1.51 -4.32 -11.06
CA TYR A 194 -2.77 -3.60 -10.95
C TYR A 194 -3.98 -4.55 -10.95
N GLU A 195 -3.89 -5.68 -11.63
CA GLU A 195 -4.97 -6.66 -11.69
C GLU A 195 -5.21 -7.32 -10.32
N LYS A 196 -4.16 -7.68 -9.60
CA LYS A 196 -4.26 -8.28 -8.25
C LYS A 196 -4.90 -7.31 -7.26
N LEU A 197 -4.43 -6.06 -7.26
CA LEU A 197 -4.98 -5.05 -6.36
C LEU A 197 -6.44 -4.74 -6.70
N ARG A 198 -6.78 -4.63 -7.98
CA ARG A 198 -8.15 -4.44 -8.46
C ARG A 198 -9.07 -5.55 -7.98
N MET A 199 -8.63 -6.79 -8.06
CA MET A 199 -9.37 -7.94 -7.55
C MET A 199 -9.58 -7.85 -6.03
N LEU A 200 -8.53 -7.51 -5.26
CA LEU A 200 -8.62 -7.36 -3.81
C LEU A 200 -9.65 -6.30 -3.41
N ILE A 201 -9.63 -5.13 -4.07
CA ILE A 201 -10.59 -4.06 -3.79
C ILE A 201 -12.01 -4.44 -4.18
N ARG A 202 -12.20 -5.17 -5.28
CA ARG A 202 -13.53 -5.73 -5.64
C ARG A 202 -14.03 -6.66 -4.56
N LYS A 203 -13.20 -7.57 -4.07
CA LYS A 203 -13.56 -8.48 -2.98
C LYS A 203 -13.86 -7.72 -1.69
N ASP A 204 -13.08 -6.74 -1.32
CA ASP A 204 -13.36 -5.89 -0.15
C ASP A 204 -14.76 -5.25 -0.23
N LYS A 205 -15.20 -4.82 -1.43
CA LYS A 205 -16.56 -4.30 -1.64
C LYS A 205 -17.65 -5.37 -1.57
N GLU A 206 -17.39 -6.58 -2.05
CA GLU A 206 -18.33 -7.70 -1.99
C GLU A 206 -18.55 -8.19 -0.55
N PHE A 207 -17.50 -8.15 0.28
CA PHE A 207 -17.52 -8.65 1.66
C PHE A 207 -18.01 -7.63 2.68
N ALA A 208 -17.92 -6.34 2.37
CA ALA A 208 -18.29 -5.28 3.30
C ALA A 208 -19.80 -5.14 3.45
N HIS A 209 -20.36 -5.72 4.52
CA HIS A 209 -21.72 -5.39 4.94
C HIS A 209 -21.80 -4.00 5.58
N ASP A 210 -20.79 -3.57 6.37
CA ASP A 210 -20.82 -2.33 7.14
C ASP A 210 -19.68 -1.35 6.83
N ALA A 211 -18.44 -1.80 6.65
CA ALA A 211 -17.30 -0.95 6.28
C ALA A 211 -16.26 -1.71 5.47
N SER A 212 -15.82 -1.13 4.35
CA SER A 212 -14.68 -1.62 3.58
C SER A 212 -13.39 -1.47 4.41
N ILE A 213 -12.59 -2.52 4.49
CA ILE A 213 -11.29 -2.51 5.18
C ILE A 213 -10.38 -1.42 4.59
N ILE A 214 -10.37 -1.29 3.26
CA ILE A 214 -9.58 -0.28 2.56
C ILE A 214 -10.09 1.13 2.85
N GLN A 215 -11.40 1.35 2.89
CA GLN A 215 -11.93 2.66 3.27
C GLN A 215 -11.61 3.02 4.71
N THR A 216 -11.70 2.06 5.63
CA THR A 216 -11.31 2.24 7.03
C THR A 216 -9.83 2.60 7.13
N LEU A 217 -8.96 1.87 6.41
CA LEU A 217 -7.53 2.14 6.35
C LEU A 217 -7.22 3.56 5.85
N VAL A 218 -7.92 4.01 4.80
CA VAL A 218 -7.71 5.36 4.23
C VAL A 218 -8.22 6.45 5.17
N SER A 219 -9.37 6.26 5.81
CA SER A 219 -9.98 7.29 6.66
C SER A 219 -9.38 7.36 8.07
N GLN A 220 -9.00 6.22 8.65
CA GLN A 220 -8.42 6.15 10.01
C GLN A 220 -6.90 6.05 10.02
N GLY A 221 -6.26 5.80 8.85
CA GLY A 221 -4.81 5.60 8.71
C GLY A 221 -4.31 4.25 9.21
N TYR A 222 -5.13 3.46 9.89
CA TYR A 222 -4.77 2.13 10.38
C TYR A 222 -5.96 1.19 10.42
N ILE A 223 -5.65 -0.09 10.47
CA ILE A 223 -6.59 -1.17 10.80
C ILE A 223 -5.97 -2.06 11.87
N THR A 224 -6.81 -2.83 12.56
CA THR A 224 -6.36 -3.83 13.53
C THR A 224 -6.82 -5.21 13.09
N GLY A 225 -5.97 -6.21 13.21
CA GLY A 225 -6.29 -7.59 12.84
C GLY A 225 -5.15 -8.53 13.15
N GLU A 226 -5.34 -9.79 12.80
CA GLU A 226 -4.30 -10.82 12.92
C GLU A 226 -3.67 -11.07 11.54
N VAL A 227 -2.33 -11.04 11.48
CA VAL A 227 -1.60 -11.48 10.28
C VAL A 227 -1.35 -12.97 10.39
N LYS A 228 -2.09 -13.75 9.61
CA LYS A 228 -2.01 -15.21 9.60
C LYS A 228 -0.87 -15.71 8.71
N LYS A 229 -0.18 -16.75 9.16
CA LYS A 229 0.93 -17.39 8.42
C LYS A 229 0.48 -18.22 7.21
N GLY A 230 -0.80 -18.57 7.13
CA GLY A 230 -1.41 -19.34 6.06
C GLY A 230 -2.92 -19.44 6.25
N PHE A 231 -3.64 -19.56 5.16
CA PHE A 231 -5.08 -19.79 5.12
C PHE A 231 -5.50 -20.34 3.74
N PRO A 232 -6.56 -21.16 3.66
CA PRO A 232 -7.02 -21.70 2.39
C PRO A 232 -7.68 -20.63 1.50
N ALA A 233 -7.57 -20.79 0.18
CA ALA A 233 -8.14 -19.85 -0.81
C ALA A 233 -9.65 -19.63 -0.62
N ALA A 234 -10.38 -20.65 -0.18
CA ALA A 234 -11.81 -20.56 0.11
C ALA A 234 -12.15 -19.61 1.25
N SER A 235 -11.19 -19.32 2.15
CA SER A 235 -11.37 -18.48 3.33
C SER A 235 -10.88 -17.03 3.14
N ILE A 236 -10.55 -16.61 1.94
CA ILE A 236 -10.10 -15.21 1.65
C ILE A 236 -11.15 -14.18 2.08
N ILE A 237 -12.43 -14.60 2.15
CA ILE A 237 -13.58 -13.78 2.58
C ILE A 237 -13.50 -13.34 4.05
N ASP A 238 -12.79 -14.10 4.89
CA ASP A 238 -12.58 -13.76 6.29
C ASP A 238 -11.76 -12.46 6.40
N PRO A 239 -12.19 -11.46 7.18
CA PRO A 239 -11.51 -10.16 7.28
C PRO A 239 -10.02 -10.28 7.66
N ASP A 240 -9.64 -11.15 8.60
CA ASP A 240 -8.24 -11.34 9.00
C ASP A 240 -7.39 -11.96 7.88
N ASN A 241 -7.99 -12.86 7.07
CA ASN A 241 -7.32 -13.43 5.91
C ASN A 241 -7.11 -12.37 4.82
N PHE A 242 -8.09 -11.51 4.61
CA PHE A 242 -7.97 -10.40 3.68
C PHE A 242 -6.92 -9.37 4.13
N ILE A 243 -6.89 -9.01 5.42
CA ILE A 243 -5.84 -8.16 6.02
C ILE A 243 -4.46 -8.82 5.84
N SER A 244 -4.36 -10.13 6.09
CA SER A 244 -3.12 -10.88 5.87
C SER A 244 -2.67 -10.82 4.41
N LEU A 245 -3.59 -10.94 3.46
CA LEU A 245 -3.29 -10.85 2.05
C LEU A 245 -2.76 -9.46 1.66
N LEU A 246 -3.40 -8.39 2.13
CA LEU A 246 -2.91 -7.02 1.93
C LEU A 246 -1.50 -6.83 2.50
N TYR A 247 -1.23 -7.42 3.67
CA TYR A 247 0.10 -7.38 4.28
C TYR A 247 1.15 -8.10 3.41
N TYR A 248 0.88 -9.33 2.98
CA TYR A 248 1.81 -10.11 2.15
C TYR A 248 2.03 -9.50 0.76
N PHE A 249 1.08 -8.77 0.23
CA PHE A 249 1.26 -7.97 -0.99
C PHE A 249 2.00 -6.64 -0.76
N GLY A 250 2.49 -6.38 0.46
CA GLY A 250 3.22 -5.17 0.78
C GLY A 250 2.37 -3.90 0.84
N MET A 251 1.04 -4.04 0.92
CA MET A 251 0.11 -2.92 1.06
C MET A 251 0.02 -2.41 2.49
N LEU A 252 0.35 -3.27 3.44
CA LEU A 252 0.33 -2.98 4.86
C LEU A 252 1.68 -3.29 5.50
N THR A 253 1.98 -2.58 6.56
CA THR A 253 3.12 -2.82 7.45
C THR A 253 2.66 -2.89 8.90
N ILE A 254 3.40 -3.61 9.73
CA ILE A 254 3.15 -3.66 11.17
C ILE A 254 3.59 -2.32 11.79
N SER A 255 2.67 -1.66 12.50
CA SER A 255 2.88 -0.34 13.11
C SER A 255 2.61 -0.34 14.62
N GLY A 256 2.61 -1.50 15.25
CA GLY A 256 2.46 -1.67 16.70
C GLY A 256 1.29 -2.55 17.10
N THR A 257 0.71 -2.23 18.25
CA THR A 257 -0.46 -2.90 18.82
C THR A 257 -1.51 -1.88 19.23
N HIS A 258 -2.78 -2.24 19.06
CA HIS A 258 -3.90 -1.47 19.55
C HIS A 258 -4.93 -2.44 20.15
N GLU A 259 -5.30 -2.24 21.41
CA GLU A 259 -6.22 -3.13 22.14
C GLU A 259 -5.83 -4.62 22.08
N GLY A 260 -4.55 -4.92 22.12
CA GLY A 260 -4.01 -6.29 22.07
C GLY A 260 -3.98 -6.96 20.70
N LYS A 261 -4.45 -6.26 19.64
CA LYS A 261 -4.36 -6.71 18.25
C LYS A 261 -3.20 -6.05 17.52
N CYS A 262 -2.70 -6.70 16.47
CA CYS A 262 -1.71 -6.08 15.60
C CYS A 262 -2.31 -4.85 14.91
N LYS A 263 -1.62 -3.71 15.01
CA LYS A 263 -1.95 -2.47 14.30
C LYS A 263 -1.18 -2.45 12.99
N LEU A 264 -1.89 -2.22 11.90
CA LEU A 264 -1.37 -2.22 10.54
C LEU A 264 -1.69 -0.89 9.86
N THR A 265 -0.70 -0.34 9.16
CA THR A 265 -0.80 0.93 8.43
C THR A 265 -0.29 0.78 7.00
N ILE A 266 -0.56 1.79 6.16
CA ILE A 266 0.09 1.90 4.85
C ILE A 266 1.58 2.23 5.09
N PRO A 267 2.54 1.48 4.49
CA PRO A 267 3.94 1.65 4.83
C PRO A 267 4.51 3.01 4.40
N ASN A 268 4.21 3.46 3.19
CA ASN A 268 4.85 4.64 2.61
C ASN A 268 4.01 5.29 1.50
N GLN A 269 4.53 6.39 0.96
CA GLN A 269 3.83 7.20 -0.03
C GLN A 269 3.58 6.46 -1.34
N VAL A 270 4.50 5.58 -1.77
CA VAL A 270 4.30 4.78 -3.00
C VAL A 270 3.06 3.91 -2.91
N VAL A 271 2.92 3.17 -1.81
CA VAL A 271 1.75 2.30 -1.57
C VAL A 271 0.49 3.13 -1.38
N ARG A 272 0.60 4.27 -0.70
CA ARG A 272 -0.51 5.20 -0.47
C ARG A 272 -1.09 5.73 -1.79
N GLU A 273 -0.26 6.24 -2.68
CA GLU A 273 -0.69 6.72 -3.99
C GLU A 273 -1.37 5.63 -4.81
N GLN A 274 -0.83 4.43 -4.77
CA GLN A 274 -1.41 3.30 -5.45
C GLN A 274 -2.79 2.96 -4.89
N LEU A 275 -2.92 2.84 -3.58
CA LEU A 275 -4.19 2.49 -2.92
C LEU A 275 -5.26 3.55 -3.18
N TYR A 276 -4.91 4.84 -3.12
CA TYR A 276 -5.83 5.94 -3.39
C TYR A 276 -6.25 6.01 -4.86
N THR A 277 -5.31 5.80 -5.79
CA THR A 277 -5.62 5.70 -7.22
C THR A 277 -6.64 4.59 -7.47
N TYR A 278 -6.48 3.48 -6.79
CA TYR A 278 -7.41 2.36 -6.88
C TYR A 278 -8.78 2.66 -6.34
N LEU A 279 -8.86 3.28 -5.16
CA LEU A 279 -10.13 3.72 -4.60
C LEU A 279 -10.89 4.60 -5.60
N LEU A 280 -10.22 5.57 -6.20
CA LEU A 280 -10.84 6.45 -7.20
C LEU A 280 -11.27 5.68 -8.45
N ASN A 281 -10.45 4.75 -8.94
CA ASN A 281 -10.81 3.93 -10.10
C ASN A 281 -12.03 3.06 -9.85
N THR A 282 -12.26 2.59 -8.62
CA THR A 282 -13.49 1.85 -8.29
C THR A 282 -14.75 2.70 -8.40
N TYR A 283 -14.63 4.02 -8.27
CA TYR A 283 -15.74 4.96 -8.54
C TYR A 283 -15.89 5.22 -10.05
N ASN A 284 -14.81 5.13 -10.83
CA ASN A 284 -14.83 5.29 -12.29
C ASN A 284 -15.48 4.13 -13.04
N GLU A 285 -15.48 2.91 -12.50
CA GLU A 285 -16.14 1.74 -13.12
C GLU A 285 -17.67 1.93 -13.30
N ALA A 286 -18.23 2.93 -12.64
CA ALA A 286 -19.63 3.34 -12.82
C ALA A 286 -19.88 4.28 -14.03
N ASN A 287 -19.01 4.29 -15.07
CA ASN A 287 -19.07 5.13 -16.28
C ASN A 287 -18.72 6.62 -16.10
N LEU A 288 -17.82 6.94 -15.19
CA LEU A 288 -17.56 8.31 -14.83
C LEU A 288 -16.05 8.59 -15.04
N SER A 289 -15.71 9.31 -16.08
CA SER A 289 -14.34 9.71 -16.37
C SER A 289 -13.97 11.01 -15.64
N PHE A 290 -12.97 10.94 -14.73
CA PHE A 290 -12.30 12.17 -14.28
C PHE A 290 -11.49 12.74 -15.45
N SER A 291 -11.70 14.02 -15.76
CA SER A 291 -10.87 14.71 -16.74
C SER A 291 -9.44 14.86 -16.20
N ASN A 292 -8.50 14.08 -16.72
CA ASN A 292 -7.10 14.19 -16.32
C ASN A 292 -6.52 15.57 -16.65
N TYR A 293 -6.97 16.19 -17.75
CA TYR A 293 -6.55 17.53 -18.12
C TYR A 293 -7.00 18.57 -17.09
N GLU A 294 -8.29 18.60 -16.77
CA GLU A 294 -8.86 19.53 -15.79
C GLU A 294 -8.23 19.36 -14.40
N LYS A 295 -8.06 18.12 -13.94
CA LYS A 295 -7.39 17.81 -12.68
C LYS A 295 -5.95 18.35 -12.65
N ASN A 296 -5.17 18.17 -13.72
CA ASN A 296 -3.79 18.64 -13.78
C ASN A 296 -3.70 20.17 -13.79
N GLU A 297 -4.60 20.85 -14.51
CA GLU A 297 -4.67 22.32 -14.51
C GLU A 297 -5.07 22.88 -13.14
N LEU A 298 -6.04 22.29 -12.48
CA LEU A 298 -6.45 22.68 -11.13
C LEU A 298 -5.34 22.42 -10.10
N SER A 299 -4.64 21.30 -10.22
CA SER A 299 -3.48 20.96 -9.37
C SER A 299 -2.35 21.97 -9.54
N SER A 300 -2.03 22.34 -10.79
CA SER A 300 -1.02 23.35 -11.09
C SER A 300 -1.44 24.73 -10.57
N SER A 301 -2.72 25.08 -10.73
CA SER A 301 -3.27 26.35 -10.22
C SER A 301 -3.23 26.43 -8.71
N LEU A 302 -3.48 25.32 -8.03
CA LEU A 302 -3.34 25.21 -6.58
C LEU A 302 -1.89 25.47 -6.15
N ALA A 303 -0.92 24.82 -6.79
CA ALA A 303 0.49 24.87 -6.39
C ALA A 303 1.15 26.25 -6.67
N TYR A 304 0.82 26.88 -7.80
CA TYR A 304 1.54 28.07 -8.28
C TYR A 304 0.76 29.38 -8.25
N ARG A 305 -0.59 29.32 -8.28
CA ARG A 305 -1.46 30.51 -8.36
C ARG A 305 -2.33 30.72 -7.11
N GLY A 306 -2.38 29.77 -6.18
CA GLY A 306 -3.21 29.83 -4.98
C GLY A 306 -4.74 29.74 -5.28
N THR A 307 -5.12 29.20 -6.43
CA THR A 307 -6.54 29.10 -6.83
C THR A 307 -7.18 27.88 -6.21
N TRP A 308 -7.34 27.89 -4.89
CA TRP A 308 -7.78 26.75 -4.11
C TRP A 308 -9.28 26.47 -4.25
N LYS A 309 -10.12 27.49 -4.36
CA LYS A 309 -11.58 27.32 -4.38
C LYS A 309 -12.03 26.43 -5.54
N ALA A 310 -11.54 26.68 -6.74
CA ALA A 310 -11.88 25.88 -7.92
C ALA A 310 -11.47 24.40 -7.78
N TYR A 311 -10.37 24.12 -7.07
CA TYR A 311 -9.92 22.77 -6.78
C TYR A 311 -10.90 22.02 -5.84
N PHE A 312 -11.32 22.67 -4.76
CA PHE A 312 -12.28 22.06 -3.81
C PHE A 312 -13.69 21.99 -4.37
N ASP A 313 -14.12 22.96 -5.16
CA ASP A 313 -15.40 22.91 -5.88
C ASP A 313 -15.42 21.70 -6.84
N TYR A 314 -14.33 21.43 -7.55
CA TYR A 314 -14.19 20.25 -8.40
C TYR A 314 -14.28 18.94 -7.60
N ILE A 315 -13.60 18.85 -6.44
CA ILE A 315 -13.70 17.66 -5.55
C ILE A 315 -15.14 17.46 -5.08
N ALA A 316 -15.82 18.55 -4.66
CA ALA A 316 -17.19 18.47 -4.20
C ALA A 316 -18.16 18.03 -5.31
N ASP A 317 -17.99 18.54 -6.53
CA ASP A 317 -18.76 18.12 -7.69
C ASP A 317 -18.54 16.64 -8.04
N CYS A 318 -17.30 16.17 -7.95
CA CYS A 318 -16.98 14.77 -8.10
C CYS A 318 -17.66 13.93 -7.02
N LEU A 319 -17.53 14.31 -5.75
CA LEU A 319 -18.17 13.63 -4.62
C LEU A 319 -19.68 13.51 -4.83
N LYS A 320 -20.34 14.59 -5.23
CA LYS A 320 -21.79 14.62 -5.46
C LYS A 320 -22.22 13.69 -6.59
N ARG A 321 -21.45 13.61 -7.67
CA ARG A 321 -21.72 12.75 -8.84
C ARG A 321 -21.50 11.26 -8.54
N TYR A 322 -20.47 10.95 -7.73
CA TYR A 322 -19.96 9.59 -7.57
C TYR A 322 -20.45 8.87 -6.33
N ALA A 323 -20.99 9.57 -5.34
CA ALA A 323 -21.54 8.97 -4.14
C ALA A 323 -22.74 8.07 -4.47
N SER A 324 -22.56 6.76 -4.32
CA SER A 324 -23.66 5.79 -4.38
C SER A 324 -24.59 5.92 -3.17
N GLN A 325 -25.75 5.23 -3.22
CA GLN A 325 -26.65 5.18 -2.06
C GLN A 325 -25.99 4.57 -0.82
N ARG A 326 -25.07 3.61 -0.99
CA ARG A 326 -24.31 3.01 0.11
C ARG A 326 -23.27 4.00 0.67
N ASP A 327 -22.62 4.78 -0.18
CA ASP A 327 -21.62 5.76 0.24
C ASP A 327 -22.28 6.89 1.04
N LYS A 328 -23.51 7.28 0.69
CA LYS A 328 -24.31 8.25 1.46
C LYS A 328 -24.61 7.77 2.89
N GLN A 329 -24.68 6.46 3.13
CA GLN A 329 -24.87 5.91 4.47
C GLN A 329 -23.59 5.96 5.32
N LYS A 330 -22.41 5.95 4.69
CA LYS A 330 -21.11 6.01 5.37
C LYS A 330 -20.74 7.43 5.82
N GLY A 331 -21.39 8.45 5.30
CA GLY A 331 -21.33 9.84 5.76
C GLY A 331 -19.91 10.42 5.78
N GLU A 332 -19.45 10.81 6.97
CA GLU A 332 -18.18 11.48 7.22
C GLU A 332 -16.98 10.70 6.66
N PHE A 333 -16.89 9.40 6.95
CA PHE A 333 -15.81 8.54 6.48
C PHE A 333 -15.63 8.56 4.96
N PHE A 334 -16.75 8.57 4.24
CA PHE A 334 -16.70 8.61 2.79
C PHE A 334 -16.20 9.96 2.28
N VAL A 335 -16.72 11.07 2.84
CA VAL A 335 -16.31 12.42 2.44
C VAL A 335 -14.84 12.65 2.69
N HIS A 336 -14.34 12.27 3.88
CA HIS A 336 -12.93 12.39 4.26
C HIS A 336 -12.05 11.53 3.35
N GLY A 337 -12.31 10.23 3.26
CA GLY A 337 -11.52 9.30 2.45
C GLY A 337 -11.52 9.64 0.96
N PHE A 338 -12.65 10.11 0.41
CA PHE A 338 -12.74 10.57 -0.97
C PHE A 338 -11.89 11.83 -1.21
N THR A 339 -12.02 12.84 -0.33
CA THR A 339 -11.24 14.09 -0.44
C THR A 339 -9.75 13.81 -0.33
N LEU A 340 -9.34 12.96 0.62
CA LEU A 340 -7.95 12.56 0.79
C LEU A 340 -7.43 11.82 -0.45
N ALA A 341 -8.20 10.89 -1.02
CA ALA A 341 -7.82 10.17 -2.23
C ALA A 341 -7.71 11.11 -3.45
N MET A 342 -8.60 12.10 -3.57
CA MET A 342 -8.53 13.09 -4.63
C MET A 342 -7.31 14.02 -4.49
N THR A 343 -7.00 14.46 -3.27
CA THR A 343 -5.82 15.31 -3.00
C THR A 343 -4.51 14.56 -3.21
N ALA A 344 -4.46 13.27 -2.92
CA ALA A 344 -3.30 12.40 -3.16
C ALA A 344 -2.96 12.21 -4.65
N GLN A 345 -3.88 12.52 -5.56
CA GLN A 345 -3.60 12.54 -7.00
C GLN A 345 -2.85 13.80 -7.45
N ASN A 346 -2.63 14.74 -6.55
CA ASN A 346 -1.92 15.98 -6.86
C ASN A 346 -0.41 15.77 -6.70
N ARG A 347 0.31 15.73 -7.81
CA ARG A 347 1.77 15.46 -7.86
C ARG A 347 2.64 16.50 -7.15
N PHE A 348 2.11 17.67 -6.81
CA PHE A 348 2.85 18.75 -6.15
C PHE A 348 2.87 18.63 -4.62
N TYR A 349 1.99 17.81 -4.05
CA TYR A 349 1.82 17.72 -2.62
C TYR A 349 1.86 16.28 -2.13
N ARG A 350 2.39 16.12 -0.94
CA ARG A 350 2.19 14.93 -0.12
C ARG A 350 1.06 15.21 0.87
N PRO A 351 -0.13 14.64 0.71
CA PRO A 351 -1.18 14.79 1.71
C PRO A 351 -0.81 14.01 2.97
N ILE A 352 -0.84 14.69 4.09
CA ILE A 352 -0.65 14.13 5.44
C ILE A 352 -2.00 14.26 6.14
N SER A 353 -2.56 13.18 6.66
CA SER A 353 -3.81 13.19 7.40
C SER A 353 -3.57 13.09 8.90
N GLU A 354 -4.57 13.46 9.72
CA GLU A 354 -4.55 13.28 11.19
C GLU A 354 -4.21 11.83 11.56
N ALA A 355 -4.70 10.90 10.78
CA ALA A 355 -4.44 9.46 10.96
C ALA A 355 -2.96 9.07 10.83
N ASP A 356 -2.14 9.85 10.14
CA ASP A 356 -0.71 9.60 9.92
C ASP A 356 0.16 10.07 11.10
N THR A 357 -0.43 10.80 12.04
CA THR A 357 0.32 11.47 13.13
C THR A 357 -0.37 11.20 14.45
N GLN A 358 0.40 10.98 15.51
CA GLN A 358 -0.16 10.64 16.84
C GLN A 358 -0.52 11.87 17.69
N GLU A 359 -0.45 13.09 17.15
CA GLU A 359 -0.47 14.34 17.92
C GLU A 359 -1.70 15.25 17.70
N GLY A 360 -2.75 14.78 17.01
CA GLY A 360 -3.98 15.57 16.79
C GLY A 360 -3.78 16.69 15.77
N TYR A 361 -3.75 16.35 14.50
CA TYR A 361 -3.52 17.25 13.38
C TYR A 361 -4.81 17.65 12.64
N ALA A 362 -4.69 18.59 11.68
CA ALA A 362 -5.76 18.88 10.74
C ALA A 362 -6.12 17.63 9.92
N ASP A 363 -7.35 17.57 9.44
CA ASP A 363 -7.82 16.43 8.66
C ASP A 363 -6.94 16.14 7.44
N ILE A 364 -6.45 17.18 6.74
CA ILE A 364 -5.50 17.04 5.63
C ILE A 364 -4.52 18.22 5.61
N PHE A 365 -3.23 17.93 5.60
CA PHE A 365 -2.18 18.89 5.28
C PHE A 365 -1.56 18.54 3.91
N LEU A 366 -1.66 19.45 2.95
CA LEU A 366 -0.98 19.33 1.66
C LEU A 366 0.44 19.89 1.79
N SER A 367 1.36 19.00 2.20
CA SER A 367 2.77 19.33 2.35
C SER A 367 3.42 19.48 0.98
N PRO A 368 4.05 20.63 0.66
CA PRO A 368 4.62 20.87 -0.65
C PRO A 368 5.87 20.00 -0.87
N LEU A 369 6.02 19.46 -2.08
CA LEU A 369 7.21 18.69 -2.48
C LEU A 369 8.30 19.61 -3.03
N LEU A 370 8.88 20.44 -2.16
CA LEU A 370 9.85 21.48 -2.55
C LEU A 370 11.18 20.91 -3.07
N ASP A 371 11.56 19.71 -2.66
CA ASP A 371 12.75 19.01 -3.16
C ASP A 371 12.61 18.65 -4.66
N ILE A 372 11.37 18.45 -5.13
CA ILE A 372 11.05 18.12 -6.52
C ILE A 372 10.59 19.36 -7.29
N TYR A 373 9.85 20.26 -6.65
CA TYR A 373 9.25 21.46 -7.22
C TYR A 373 9.60 22.69 -6.38
N PRO A 374 10.87 23.19 -6.44
CA PRO A 374 11.35 24.24 -5.54
C PRO A 374 10.72 25.63 -5.80
N ASP A 375 10.04 25.80 -6.91
CA ASP A 375 9.36 27.04 -7.33
C ASP A 375 7.88 27.11 -6.94
N MET A 376 7.37 26.12 -6.20
CA MET A 376 6.01 26.14 -5.63
C MET A 376 5.82 27.34 -4.70
N LYS A 377 4.60 27.88 -4.68
CA LYS A 377 4.28 29.10 -3.94
C LYS A 377 3.24 28.91 -2.83
N HIS A 378 2.48 27.84 -2.85
CA HIS A 378 1.34 27.66 -1.95
C HIS A 378 1.31 26.29 -1.29
N SER A 379 0.93 26.23 -0.02
CA SER A 379 0.67 25.02 0.76
C SER A 379 -0.66 25.17 1.51
N TYR A 380 -1.28 24.05 1.93
CA TYR A 380 -2.66 24.07 2.40
C TYR A 380 -2.86 23.19 3.63
N ILE A 381 -3.54 23.73 4.63
CA ILE A 381 -4.20 22.97 5.69
C ILE A 381 -5.70 22.96 5.39
N ILE A 382 -6.30 21.79 5.46
CA ILE A 382 -7.70 21.59 5.15
C ILE A 382 -8.35 20.91 6.34
N GLU A 383 -9.36 21.53 6.90
CA GLU A 383 -10.19 20.96 7.93
C GLU A 383 -11.55 20.60 7.34
N LEU A 384 -11.90 19.32 7.39
CA LEU A 384 -13.16 18.79 6.85
C LEU A 384 -14.12 18.54 8.00
N LYS A 385 -15.30 19.13 7.93
CA LYS A 385 -16.38 18.92 8.89
C LYS A 385 -17.58 18.33 8.20
N TYR A 386 -18.29 17.47 8.93
CA TYR A 386 -19.43 16.76 8.39
C TYR A 386 -20.67 16.88 9.29
N ALA A 387 -21.75 17.39 8.73
CA ALA A 387 -23.11 17.35 9.30
C ALA A 387 -23.94 16.28 8.58
N LYS A 388 -24.72 15.54 9.34
CA LYS A 388 -25.67 14.59 8.75
C LYS A 388 -26.76 15.37 8.00
N TYR A 389 -27.35 14.77 6.97
CA TYR A 389 -28.40 15.40 6.18
C TYR A 389 -29.59 15.90 7.04
N LYS A 390 -29.88 15.19 8.13
CA LYS A 390 -31.00 15.51 9.05
C LYS A 390 -30.65 16.55 10.12
N ASP A 391 -29.38 16.92 10.26
CA ASP A 391 -28.98 17.90 11.26
C ASP A 391 -29.52 19.28 10.91
N PRO A 392 -29.83 20.14 11.91
CA PRO A 392 -30.31 21.50 11.67
C PRO A 392 -29.22 22.37 10.99
N GLU A 393 -29.60 23.45 10.34
CA GLU A 393 -28.67 24.33 9.62
C GLU A 393 -27.65 25.00 10.54
N ASN A 394 -28.01 25.35 11.77
CA ASN A 394 -27.07 25.92 12.74
C ASN A 394 -25.90 24.97 13.06
N ARG A 395 -26.06 23.65 12.88
CA ARG A 395 -24.95 22.70 13.05
C ARG A 395 -23.82 22.94 12.05
N VAL A 396 -24.13 23.42 10.86
CA VAL A 396 -23.13 23.79 9.85
C VAL A 396 -22.27 24.96 10.36
N ASP A 397 -22.90 25.98 10.94
CA ASP A 397 -22.18 27.14 11.50
C ASP A 397 -21.33 26.77 12.72
N GLU A 398 -21.84 25.89 13.60
CA GLU A 398 -21.06 25.36 14.73
C GLU A 398 -19.81 24.64 14.25
N LEU A 399 -19.97 23.71 13.32
CA LEU A 399 -18.86 22.93 12.72
C LEU A 399 -17.86 23.82 11.98
N ARG A 400 -18.33 24.88 11.34
CA ARG A 400 -17.47 25.89 10.73
C ARG A 400 -16.57 26.56 11.75
N LEU A 401 -17.13 27.01 12.89
CA LEU A 401 -16.38 27.64 13.97
C LEU A 401 -15.39 26.66 14.64
N GLU A 402 -15.81 25.43 14.87
CA GLU A 402 -14.93 24.34 15.35
C GLU A 402 -13.74 24.14 14.40
N GLY A 403 -14.00 24.05 13.07
CA GLY A 403 -12.97 23.90 12.05
C GLY A 403 -11.98 25.05 12.02
N ILE A 404 -12.43 26.30 12.10
CA ILE A 404 -11.57 27.48 12.18
C ILE A 404 -10.60 27.39 13.39
N ALA A 405 -11.11 27.01 14.54
CA ALA A 405 -10.30 26.88 15.76
C ALA A 405 -9.25 25.78 15.65
N GLN A 406 -9.59 24.65 15.02
CA GLN A 406 -8.69 23.52 14.81
C GLN A 406 -7.59 23.85 13.79
N THR A 407 -7.97 24.41 12.65
CA THR A 407 -7.03 24.81 11.60
C THR A 407 -5.97 25.80 12.11
N ASN A 408 -6.37 26.78 12.93
CA ASN A 408 -5.45 27.75 13.50
C ASN A 408 -4.46 27.11 14.48
N ARG A 409 -4.92 26.18 15.32
CA ARG A 409 -4.02 25.47 16.26
C ARG A 409 -2.97 24.63 15.51
N TYR A 410 -3.40 23.95 14.46
CA TYR A 410 -2.50 23.09 13.67
C TYR A 410 -1.47 23.90 12.89
N ALA A 411 -1.85 25.04 12.29
CA ALA A 411 -0.94 25.91 11.55
C ALA A 411 0.25 26.41 12.38
N ASP A 412 0.11 26.44 13.70
CA ASP A 412 1.15 26.89 14.62
C ASP A 412 2.17 25.81 15.03
N THR A 413 1.96 24.56 14.63
CA THR A 413 2.87 23.46 14.95
C THR A 413 4.21 23.58 14.22
N ASP A 414 5.29 23.13 14.87
CA ASP A 414 6.62 23.12 14.28
C ASP A 414 6.69 22.23 13.03
N THR A 415 5.92 21.15 13.01
CA THR A 415 5.81 20.25 11.86
C THR A 415 5.35 20.98 10.61
N VAL A 416 4.30 21.79 10.70
CA VAL A 416 3.80 22.58 9.57
C VAL A 416 4.80 23.67 9.20
N LYS A 417 5.29 24.43 10.18
CA LYS A 417 6.23 25.52 9.94
C LYS A 417 7.50 25.08 9.23
N ASN A 418 8.00 23.90 9.57
CA ASN A 418 9.18 23.32 8.90
C ASN A 418 8.86 22.79 7.49
N ALA A 419 7.68 22.19 7.30
CA ALA A 419 7.31 21.56 6.04
C ALA A 419 6.89 22.55 4.93
N ILE A 420 6.33 23.72 5.29
CA ILE A 420 5.87 24.70 4.30
C ILE A 420 7.02 25.42 3.56
N GLY A 421 8.23 25.45 4.13
CA GLY A 421 9.40 26.11 3.57
C GLY A 421 9.13 27.56 3.17
N THR A 422 9.29 27.87 1.89
CA THR A 422 9.10 29.24 1.32
C THR A 422 7.67 29.48 0.82
N THR A 423 6.76 28.52 0.95
CA THR A 423 5.39 28.65 0.42
C THR A 423 4.50 29.47 1.35
N GLN A 424 3.48 30.10 0.77
CA GLN A 424 2.39 30.73 1.52
C GLN A 424 1.43 29.63 2.00
N LEU A 425 1.20 29.57 3.30
CA LEU A 425 0.23 28.63 3.89
C LEU A 425 -1.18 29.20 3.81
N HIS A 426 -2.09 28.41 3.25
CA HIS A 426 -3.55 28.66 3.20
C HIS A 426 -4.24 27.73 4.18
N LYS A 427 -5.20 28.28 4.95
CA LYS A 427 -5.99 27.55 5.94
C LYS A 427 -7.43 27.48 5.44
N ILE A 428 -7.87 26.29 5.06
CA ILE A 428 -9.16 26.09 4.42
C ILE A 428 -10.07 25.27 5.34
N VAL A 429 -11.26 25.76 5.57
CA VAL A 429 -12.32 25.03 6.27
C VAL A 429 -13.40 24.63 5.27
N VAL A 430 -13.72 23.35 5.24
CA VAL A 430 -14.73 22.77 4.36
C VAL A 430 -15.78 22.05 5.22
N VAL A 431 -17.05 22.45 5.10
CA VAL A 431 -18.14 21.79 5.82
C VAL A 431 -19.10 21.17 4.82
N TYR A 432 -19.30 19.87 4.97
CA TYR A 432 -20.30 19.12 4.21
C TYR A 432 -21.56 18.88 5.06
N LYS A 433 -22.72 18.97 4.41
CA LYS A 433 -23.99 18.46 4.96
C LYS A 433 -24.51 17.36 4.05
N GLY A 434 -24.41 16.10 4.51
CA GLY A 434 -24.55 14.97 3.61
C GLY A 434 -23.44 14.97 2.55
N MET A 435 -23.82 14.97 1.27
CA MET A 435 -22.86 15.01 0.15
C MET A 435 -22.76 16.40 -0.50
N GLU A 436 -23.27 17.43 0.16
CA GLU A 436 -23.21 18.81 -0.34
C GLU A 436 -22.22 19.63 0.45
N MET A 437 -21.27 20.26 -0.23
CA MET A 437 -20.38 21.23 0.37
C MET A 437 -21.15 22.51 0.65
N ARG A 438 -21.30 22.88 1.94
CA ARG A 438 -22.06 24.05 2.40
C ARG A 438 -21.15 25.22 2.70
N VAL A 439 -19.94 24.96 3.16
CA VAL A 439 -18.91 25.95 3.44
C VAL A 439 -17.61 25.51 2.78
N CYS A 440 -16.92 26.46 2.17
CA CYS A 440 -15.55 26.30 1.70
C CYS A 440 -14.90 27.69 1.71
N GLU A 441 -14.12 27.98 2.74
CA GLU A 441 -13.54 29.29 2.98
C GLU A 441 -12.13 29.24 3.49
N GLU A 442 -11.37 30.29 3.24
CA GLU A 442 -10.04 30.53 3.81
C GLU A 442 -10.15 31.35 5.10
N VAL A 443 -9.39 31.00 6.15
CA VAL A 443 -9.45 31.58 7.50
C VAL A 443 -8.10 32.06 8.00
#